data_f7ec3ef8412c8cb0c376e4e05e2c0395
#
_entry.id   f7ec3ef8412c8cb0c376e4e05e2c0395
#
_cell.length_a   1.000
_cell.length_b   1.000
_cell.length_c   1.000
_cell.angle_alpha   90.00
_cell.angle_beta   90.00
_cell.angle_gamma   90.00
#
_symmetry.space_group_name_H-M   'P 1'
#
loop_
_entity.id
_entity.type
_entity.pdbx_description
1 polymer ?
#
loop_
_entity_poly.entity_id
_entity_poly.type
_entity_poly.pdbx_seq_one_letter_code
_entity_poly.pdbx_strand_id
1 'polypeptide(L)'
;NRSYNNNNNNKKKYTFGSVIAAGLVVILLLVGKVFNITPNWGEIFNTAQSEQSSNVSLEFRNEALWEDHFLKHRSEFGYSTKEEYLKGANEVINSATSLHKFEAEDNDEIYYDESKNEIVFVSSDGYIRTYFRPSEGINYYNRQ
;
A
#
# COMPACT_ATOMS: atom_id res chain seq x y z
N ASN A 1 -26.50 33.98 31.28
CA ASN A 1 -25.19 33.32 31.39
C ASN A 1 -25.38 31.80 31.49
N ARG A 2 -25.30 31.09 30.35
CA ARG A 2 -25.24 29.62 30.33
C ARG A 2 -23.82 29.22 29.99
N SER A 3 -23.13 28.64 30.98
CA SER A 3 -21.83 28.04 30.85
C SER A 3 -21.95 26.71 30.09
N TYR A 4 -21.32 26.62 28.89
CA TYR A 4 -21.20 25.37 28.15
C TYR A 4 -19.97 24.60 28.67
N ASN A 5 -20.23 23.51 29.35
CA ASN A 5 -19.20 22.60 29.84
C ASN A 5 -18.88 21.59 28.73
N ASN A 6 -17.77 21.77 28.04
CA ASN A 6 -17.31 20.90 26.96
C ASN A 6 -16.45 19.78 27.54
N ASN A 7 -17.10 18.66 27.87
CA ASN A 7 -16.46 17.48 28.40
C ASN A 7 -15.91 16.61 27.26
N ASN A 8 -14.67 16.89 26.86
CA ASN A 8 -13.97 16.18 25.78
C ASN A 8 -13.47 14.80 26.31
N ASN A 9 -14.36 13.78 26.28
CA ASN A 9 -14.01 12.41 26.58
C ASN A 9 -13.22 11.80 25.40
N ASN A 10 -11.90 11.97 25.39
CA ASN A 10 -10.97 11.27 24.52
C ASN A 10 -10.90 9.77 24.93
N LYS A 11 -11.89 8.98 24.51
CA LYS A 11 -11.81 7.52 24.59
C LYS A 11 -10.78 7.02 23.55
N LYS A 12 -9.59 6.66 24.02
CA LYS A 12 -8.59 5.93 23.21
C LYS A 12 -9.27 4.65 22.70
N LYS A 13 -9.58 4.59 21.39
CA LYS A 13 -10.04 3.37 20.72
C LYS A 13 -8.81 2.45 20.54
N TYR A 14 -8.66 1.48 21.42
CA TYR A 14 -7.73 0.38 21.18
C TYR A 14 -8.35 -0.52 20.10
N THR A 15 -7.66 -0.74 18.98
CA THR A 15 -8.12 -1.66 17.95
C THR A 15 -8.04 -3.09 18.51
N PHE A 16 -9.06 -3.89 18.27
CA PHE A 16 -9.21 -5.25 18.80
C PHE A 16 -7.98 -6.15 18.52
N GLY A 17 -7.25 -5.91 17.42
CA GLY A 17 -6.03 -6.61 17.07
C GLY A 17 -4.85 -6.36 18.01
N SER A 18 -4.70 -5.15 18.58
CA SER A 18 -3.59 -4.84 19.48
C SER A 18 -3.74 -5.48 20.87
N VAL A 19 -4.98 -5.71 21.30
CA VAL A 19 -5.25 -6.37 22.59
C VAL A 19 -4.98 -7.88 22.50
N ILE A 20 -5.31 -8.50 21.36
CA ILE A 20 -5.04 -9.93 21.13
C ILE A 20 -3.53 -10.20 21.06
N ALA A 21 -2.76 -9.33 20.37
CA ALA A 21 -1.32 -9.47 20.26
C ALA A 21 -0.62 -9.36 21.63
N ALA A 22 -1.03 -8.41 22.46
CA ALA A 22 -0.48 -8.25 23.82
C ALA A 22 -0.82 -9.45 24.73
N GLY A 23 -2.03 -10.00 24.61
CA GLY A 23 -2.45 -11.18 25.37
C GLY A 23 -1.64 -12.43 25.03
N LEU A 24 -1.37 -12.68 23.74
CA LEU A 24 -0.57 -13.81 23.28
C LEU A 24 0.88 -13.75 23.77
N VAL A 25 1.50 -12.59 23.79
CA VAL A 25 2.87 -12.39 24.29
C VAL A 25 2.95 -12.71 25.79
N VAL A 26 1.98 -12.27 26.59
CA VAL A 26 1.92 -12.56 28.02
C VAL A 26 1.75 -14.05 28.31
N ILE A 27 0.91 -14.75 27.55
CA ILE A 27 0.70 -16.19 27.67
C ILE A 27 1.99 -16.96 27.34
N LEU A 28 2.70 -16.59 26.26
CA LEU A 28 3.98 -17.19 25.89
C LEU A 28 5.06 -17.01 26.97
N LEU A 29 5.12 -15.85 27.61
CA LEU A 29 6.06 -15.59 28.70
C LEU A 29 5.76 -16.41 29.96
N LEU A 30 4.49 -16.64 30.27
CA LEU A 30 4.08 -17.44 31.41
C LEU A 30 4.34 -18.93 31.19
N VAL A 31 4.04 -19.44 30.01
CA VAL A 31 4.29 -20.85 29.63
C VAL A 31 5.80 -21.12 29.55
N GLY A 32 6.60 -20.19 29.01
CA GLY A 32 8.06 -20.32 28.96
C GLY A 32 8.72 -20.48 30.34
N LYS A 33 8.21 -19.80 31.38
CA LYS A 33 8.71 -19.95 32.74
C LYS A 33 8.42 -21.32 33.37
N VAL A 34 7.29 -21.93 33.02
CA VAL A 34 6.87 -23.25 33.52
C VAL A 34 7.68 -24.37 32.88
N PHE A 35 8.01 -24.26 31.61
CA PHE A 35 8.70 -25.29 30.82
C PHE A 35 10.21 -25.03 30.64
N ASN A 36 10.77 -23.98 31.26
CA ASN A 36 12.16 -23.57 31.10
C ASN A 36 12.61 -23.42 29.64
N ILE A 37 11.66 -23.04 28.77
CA ILE A 37 11.89 -22.77 27.35
C ILE A 37 12.23 -21.28 27.22
N THR A 38 13.47 -20.96 26.88
CA THR A 38 13.86 -19.59 26.51
C THR A 38 13.57 -19.40 25.03
N PRO A 39 12.58 -18.58 24.65
CA PRO A 39 12.34 -18.32 23.23
C PRO A 39 13.56 -17.59 22.64
N ASN A 40 14.04 -18.08 21.49
CA ASN A 40 15.07 -17.37 20.73
C ASN A 40 14.43 -16.16 20.04
N TRP A 41 14.41 -15.04 20.75
CA TRP A 41 13.80 -13.81 20.24
C TRP A 41 14.41 -13.36 18.91
N GLY A 42 15.68 -13.66 18.65
CA GLY A 42 16.34 -13.34 17.37
C GLY A 42 15.70 -14.04 16.17
N GLU A 43 15.32 -15.31 16.31
CA GLU A 43 14.62 -16.05 15.26
C GLU A 43 13.17 -15.57 15.09
N ILE A 44 12.47 -15.28 16.20
CA ILE A 44 11.10 -14.79 16.16
C ILE A 44 11.04 -13.41 15.49
N PHE A 45 11.96 -12.50 15.80
CA PHE A 45 12.02 -11.18 15.16
C PHE A 45 12.45 -11.27 13.68
N ASN A 46 13.39 -12.16 13.31
CA ASN A 46 13.76 -12.39 11.93
C ASN A 46 12.61 -13.00 11.11
N THR A 47 11.83 -13.91 11.71
CA THR A 47 10.65 -14.50 11.05
C THR A 47 9.52 -13.47 10.89
N ALA A 48 9.35 -12.56 11.84
CA ALA A 48 8.37 -11.48 11.75
C ALA A 48 8.77 -10.38 10.72
N GLN A 49 10.08 -10.22 10.44
CA GLN A 49 10.59 -9.33 9.38
C GLN A 49 10.63 -10.00 8.00
N SER A 50 10.47 -11.30 7.91
CA SER A 50 10.30 -12.04 6.67
C SER A 50 8.83 -12.21 6.26
N GLU A 51 7.91 -11.40 6.76
CA GLU A 51 6.70 -11.10 6.02
C GLU A 51 7.15 -10.40 4.74
N GLN A 52 7.54 -11.23 3.81
CA GLN A 52 7.84 -10.98 2.44
C GLN A 52 6.66 -10.16 1.91
N SER A 53 6.87 -8.85 1.76
CA SER A 53 6.04 -8.06 0.86
C SER A 53 6.05 -8.86 -0.45
N SER A 54 5.00 -9.60 -0.71
CA SER A 54 4.83 -10.30 -1.98
C SER A 54 4.72 -9.20 -3.02
N ASN A 55 5.85 -8.87 -3.67
CA ASN A 55 5.85 -7.92 -4.76
C ASN A 55 4.86 -8.42 -5.80
N VAL A 56 3.73 -7.73 -5.88
CA VAL A 56 2.73 -7.98 -6.90
C VAL A 56 3.33 -7.56 -8.23
N SER A 57 3.26 -8.42 -9.24
CA SER A 57 3.66 -8.09 -10.60
C SER A 57 2.41 -8.11 -11.47
N LEU A 58 1.89 -6.95 -11.79
CA LEU A 58 0.73 -6.77 -12.66
C LEU A 58 1.17 -6.43 -14.07
N GLU A 59 0.32 -6.76 -15.02
CA GLU A 59 0.53 -6.53 -16.45
C GLU A 59 -0.63 -5.71 -17.04
N PHE A 60 -0.43 -5.14 -18.21
CA PHE A 60 -1.54 -4.64 -19.02
C PHE A 60 -2.35 -5.82 -19.55
N ARG A 61 -3.65 -5.60 -19.81
CA ARG A 61 -4.57 -6.67 -20.24
C ARG A 61 -4.13 -7.38 -21.53
N ASN A 62 -3.44 -6.68 -22.40
CA ASN A 62 -2.85 -7.24 -23.62
C ASN A 62 -1.72 -6.35 -24.15
N GLU A 63 -0.95 -6.91 -25.07
CA GLU A 63 0.21 -6.27 -25.70
C GLU A 63 -0.12 -4.94 -26.37
N ALA A 64 -1.26 -4.84 -27.07
CA ALA A 64 -1.63 -3.64 -27.79
C ALA A 64 -1.90 -2.45 -26.85
N LEU A 65 -2.58 -2.69 -25.73
CA LEU A 65 -2.79 -1.67 -24.69
C LEU A 65 -1.48 -1.26 -24.03
N TRP A 66 -0.59 -2.21 -23.76
CA TRP A 66 0.71 -1.92 -23.18
C TRP A 66 1.55 -1.01 -24.10
N GLU A 67 1.63 -1.37 -25.40
CA GLU A 67 2.35 -0.58 -26.40
C GLU A 67 1.75 0.83 -26.53
N ASP A 68 0.42 0.96 -26.63
CA ASP A 68 -0.27 2.24 -26.76
C ASP A 68 0.03 3.17 -25.57
N HIS A 69 -0.10 2.68 -24.35
CA HIS A 69 0.19 3.45 -23.15
C HIS A 69 1.68 3.81 -23.03
N PHE A 70 2.59 2.89 -23.37
CA PHE A 70 4.02 3.18 -23.41
C PHE A 70 4.32 4.32 -24.40
N LEU A 71 3.85 4.22 -25.66
CA LEU A 71 4.11 5.25 -26.65
C LEU A 71 3.54 6.62 -26.26
N LYS A 72 2.40 6.64 -25.60
CA LYS A 72 1.73 7.85 -25.13
C LYS A 72 2.48 8.53 -23.97
N HIS A 73 2.97 7.77 -23.01
CA HIS A 73 3.45 8.29 -21.73
C HIS A 73 4.97 8.18 -21.50
N ARG A 74 5.71 7.41 -22.30
CA ARG A 74 7.17 7.18 -22.10
C ARG A 74 7.99 8.46 -21.96
N SER A 75 7.61 9.53 -22.67
CA SER A 75 8.35 10.79 -22.63
C SER A 75 8.25 11.50 -21.27
N GLU A 76 7.22 11.21 -20.49
CA GLU A 76 7.04 11.76 -19.14
C GLU A 76 8.08 11.20 -18.16
N PHE A 77 8.58 9.98 -18.41
CA PHE A 77 9.50 9.25 -17.53
C PHE A 77 10.93 9.17 -18.06
N GLY A 78 11.12 9.36 -19.38
CA GLY A 78 12.41 9.13 -20.03
C GLY A 78 12.72 7.64 -20.27
N TYR A 79 11.73 6.75 -20.22
CA TYR A 79 11.90 5.33 -20.48
C TYR A 79 12.16 5.06 -21.97
N SER A 80 13.08 4.11 -22.21
CA SER A 80 13.46 3.69 -23.56
C SER A 80 12.70 2.47 -24.04
N THR A 81 12.26 1.63 -23.11
CA THR A 81 11.56 0.37 -23.40
C THR A 81 10.23 0.28 -22.65
N LYS A 82 9.30 -0.51 -23.17
CA LYS A 82 8.02 -0.76 -22.52
C LYS A 82 8.15 -1.62 -21.25
N GLU A 83 9.21 -2.43 -21.16
CA GLU A 83 9.54 -3.19 -19.96
C GLU A 83 9.94 -2.26 -18.80
N GLU A 84 10.73 -1.20 -19.08
CA GLU A 84 11.04 -0.16 -18.09
C GLU A 84 9.77 0.56 -17.62
N TYR A 85 8.86 0.85 -18.54
CA TYR A 85 7.57 1.49 -18.25
C TYR A 85 6.69 0.60 -17.36
N LEU A 86 6.58 -0.71 -17.68
CA LEU A 86 5.84 -1.68 -16.87
C LEU A 86 6.46 -1.84 -15.49
N LYS A 87 7.79 -1.90 -15.41
CA LYS A 87 8.52 -1.96 -14.15
C LYS A 87 8.24 -0.74 -13.28
N GLY A 88 8.27 0.47 -13.85
CA GLY A 88 7.94 1.71 -13.15
C GLY A 88 6.53 1.69 -12.56
N ALA A 89 5.53 1.23 -13.30
CA ALA A 89 4.16 1.08 -12.81
C ALA A 89 4.10 0.12 -11.61
N ASN A 90 4.77 -1.04 -11.70
CA ASN A 90 4.82 -2.00 -10.60
C ASN A 90 5.59 -1.49 -9.38
N GLU A 91 6.60 -0.63 -9.55
CA GLU A 91 7.28 0.04 -8.44
C GLU A 91 6.34 0.96 -7.66
N VAL A 92 5.46 1.71 -8.35
CA VAL A 92 4.44 2.54 -7.69
C VAL A 92 3.43 1.67 -6.92
N ILE A 93 2.95 0.58 -7.53
CA ILE A 93 1.99 -0.34 -6.91
C ILE A 93 2.56 -0.97 -5.63
N ASN A 94 3.84 -1.36 -5.65
CA ASN A 94 4.49 -2.06 -4.54
C ASN A 94 5.14 -1.11 -3.51
N SER A 95 5.12 0.19 -3.74
CA SER A 95 5.72 1.15 -2.82
C SER A 95 4.89 1.29 -1.53
N ALA A 96 5.53 1.07 -0.39
CA ALA A 96 4.90 1.26 0.92
C ALA A 96 4.51 2.72 1.21
N THR A 97 5.01 3.67 0.42
CA THR A 97 4.71 5.11 0.55
C THR A 97 3.69 5.61 -0.45
N SER A 98 3.27 4.78 -1.40
CA SER A 98 2.20 5.15 -2.32
C SER A 98 0.87 5.28 -1.58
N LEU A 99 0.15 6.35 -1.89
CA LEU A 99 -1.25 6.48 -1.51
C LEU A 99 -2.08 5.49 -2.30
N HIS A 100 -3.09 4.89 -1.67
CA HIS A 100 -3.96 3.91 -2.29
C HIS A 100 -5.42 4.18 -1.97
N LYS A 101 -6.28 4.05 -2.97
CA LYS A 101 -7.75 4.09 -2.82
C LYS A 101 -8.44 3.37 -3.97
N PHE A 102 -9.74 3.17 -3.83
CA PHE A 102 -10.62 2.72 -4.91
C PHE A 102 -11.31 3.91 -5.56
N GLU A 103 -11.41 3.90 -6.89
CA GLU A 103 -12.20 4.86 -7.65
C GLU A 103 -13.70 4.66 -7.40
N ALA A 104 -14.45 5.77 -7.35
CA ALA A 104 -15.86 5.71 -6.98
C ALA A 104 -16.77 5.16 -8.09
N GLU A 105 -16.36 5.27 -9.37
CA GLU A 105 -17.22 4.93 -10.52
C GLU A 105 -17.18 3.44 -10.88
N ASP A 106 -15.99 2.86 -11.04
CA ASP A 106 -15.80 1.48 -11.51
C ASP A 106 -15.00 0.58 -10.57
N ASN A 107 -14.66 1.09 -9.38
CA ASN A 107 -13.93 0.37 -8.34
C ASN A 107 -12.52 -0.06 -8.78
N ASP A 108 -11.91 0.70 -9.67
CA ASP A 108 -10.49 0.53 -9.99
C ASP A 108 -9.63 0.91 -8.78
N GLU A 109 -8.51 0.22 -8.61
CA GLU A 109 -7.52 0.58 -7.61
C GLU A 109 -6.61 1.68 -8.15
N ILE A 110 -6.37 2.71 -7.33
CA ILE A 110 -5.50 3.83 -7.70
C ILE A 110 -4.33 3.88 -6.74
N TYR A 111 -3.11 3.82 -7.27
CA TYR A 111 -1.86 3.99 -6.55
C TYR A 111 -1.18 5.28 -6.99
N TYR A 112 -0.74 6.10 -6.03
CA TYR A 112 -0.08 7.38 -6.33
C TYR A 112 1.17 7.58 -5.47
N ASP A 113 2.32 7.66 -6.11
CA ASP A 113 3.58 8.08 -5.48
C ASP A 113 3.72 9.61 -5.56
N GLU A 114 3.45 10.28 -4.43
CA GLU A 114 3.51 11.74 -4.37
C GLU A 114 4.93 12.27 -4.61
N SER A 115 5.95 11.55 -4.18
CA SER A 115 7.36 11.97 -4.31
C SER A 115 7.84 12.03 -5.76
N LYS A 116 7.32 11.12 -6.60
CA LYS A 116 7.64 11.02 -8.03
C LYS A 116 6.58 11.68 -8.90
N ASN A 117 5.42 12.02 -8.35
CA ASN A 117 4.22 12.44 -9.07
C ASN A 117 3.80 11.41 -10.12
N GLU A 118 3.66 10.15 -9.70
CA GLU A 118 3.36 9.02 -10.56
C GLU A 118 2.08 8.31 -10.09
N ILE A 119 1.17 8.03 -11.02
CA ILE A 119 -0.12 7.42 -10.75
C ILE A 119 -0.34 6.19 -11.61
N VAL A 120 -0.85 5.11 -10.99
CA VAL A 120 -1.25 3.87 -11.66
C VAL A 120 -2.71 3.58 -11.36
N PHE A 121 -3.46 3.21 -12.40
CA PHE A 121 -4.81 2.66 -12.27
C PHE A 121 -4.78 1.17 -12.58
N VAL A 122 -5.38 0.39 -11.70
CA VAL A 122 -5.50 -1.06 -11.83
C VAL A 122 -6.97 -1.42 -11.84
N SER A 123 -7.40 -2.11 -12.88
CA SER A 123 -8.79 -2.55 -12.99
C SER A 123 -9.16 -3.56 -11.89
N SER A 124 -10.44 -3.63 -11.55
CA SER A 124 -10.97 -4.54 -10.52
C SER A 124 -10.66 -6.02 -10.76
N ASP A 125 -10.30 -6.41 -11.98
CA ASP A 125 -9.84 -7.75 -12.34
C ASP A 125 -8.30 -7.88 -12.43
N GLY A 126 -7.55 -6.88 -11.91
CA GLY A 126 -6.12 -6.99 -11.63
C GLY A 126 -5.18 -6.65 -12.79
N TYR A 127 -5.63 -5.91 -13.80
CA TYR A 127 -4.76 -5.43 -14.89
C TYR A 127 -4.43 -3.96 -14.77
N ILE A 128 -3.19 -3.56 -15.09
CA ILE A 128 -2.83 -2.15 -15.24
C ILE A 128 -3.64 -1.54 -16.38
N ARG A 129 -4.37 -0.47 -16.09
CA ARG A 129 -5.12 0.30 -17.09
C ARG A 129 -4.28 1.43 -17.66
N THR A 130 -3.59 2.16 -16.80
CA THR A 130 -2.74 3.28 -17.21
C THR A 130 -1.71 3.61 -16.14
N TYR A 131 -0.60 4.21 -16.56
CA TYR A 131 0.47 4.74 -15.71
C TYR A 131 0.98 6.04 -16.32
N PHE A 132 0.98 7.14 -15.58
CA PHE A 132 1.39 8.45 -16.08
C PHE A 132 1.71 9.42 -14.93
N ARG A 133 2.20 10.62 -15.28
CA ARG A 133 2.40 11.73 -14.34
C ARG A 133 1.29 12.75 -14.47
N PRO A 134 0.38 12.88 -13.49
CA PRO A 134 -0.72 13.84 -13.57
C PRO A 134 -0.21 15.28 -13.50
N SER A 135 -0.66 16.14 -14.42
CA SER A 135 -0.25 17.56 -14.46
C SER A 135 -0.67 18.35 -13.22
N GLU A 136 -1.73 17.90 -12.53
CA GLU A 136 -2.26 18.53 -11.32
C GLU A 136 -1.79 17.82 -10.03
N GLY A 137 -0.88 16.87 -10.14
CA GLY A 137 -0.29 16.17 -9.01
C GLY A 137 -1.33 15.53 -8.09
N ILE A 138 -1.16 15.72 -6.78
CA ILE A 138 -2.05 15.17 -5.74
C ILE A 138 -3.51 15.61 -5.92
N ASN A 139 -3.79 16.78 -6.51
CA ASN A 139 -5.15 17.24 -6.75
C ASN A 139 -5.87 16.34 -7.78
N TYR A 140 -5.14 15.81 -8.75
CA TYR A 140 -5.69 14.82 -9.68
C TYR A 140 -6.10 13.55 -8.93
N TYR A 141 -5.19 12.97 -8.14
CA TYR A 141 -5.48 11.80 -7.32
C TYR A 141 -6.71 12.02 -6.41
N ASN A 142 -6.80 13.16 -5.74
CA ASN A 142 -7.89 13.42 -4.80
C ASN A 142 -9.28 13.49 -5.45
N ARG A 143 -9.36 13.76 -6.74
CA ARG A 143 -10.64 13.86 -7.48
C ARG A 143 -11.16 12.53 -8.03
N GLN A 144 -10.34 11.49 -8.12
CA GLN A 144 -10.72 10.17 -8.60
C GLN A 144 -11.67 9.42 -7.69
#